data_03cee8cdd2ee91804e900230c3c7ddab
#
_entry.id   03cee8cdd2ee91804e900230c3c7ddab
#
_cell.length_a   1.000
_cell.length_b   1.000
_cell.length_c   1.000
_cell.angle_alpha   90.00
_cell.angle_beta   90.00
_cell.angle_gamma   90.00
#
_symmetry.space_group_name_H-M   'P 1'
#
loop_
_entity.id
_entity.type
_entity.pdbx_description
1 polymer ?
#
loop_
_entity_poly.entity_id
_entity_poly.type
_entity_poly.pdbx_seq_one_letter_code
_entity_poly.pdbx_strand_id
1 'polypeptide(L)'
;MHEKLNERSRQILVEIKRRSSTTPYQLEFDTEIAPTIFDSKVGGLPYWDPAKTYPTDSNGKNMYLLAQINFDQDKAESPLPQSGMLQFFVGDDDLYGLDYDPTKQKDWRIVYHEKIDTSVTTEEVEAMGIHVPPDNEEVYSPVFRSCVFR
;
A
#
# COMPACT_ATOMS: atom_id res chain seq x y z
N MET A 1 -4.15 20.14 -31.87
CA MET A 1 -3.48 19.60 -33.08
C MET A 1 -2.89 18.23 -32.70
N HIS A 2 -3.53 17.14 -33.10
CA HIS A 2 -2.97 15.81 -32.88
C HIS A 2 -1.93 15.54 -33.96
N GLU A 3 -0.67 15.65 -33.59
CA GLU A 3 0.43 15.28 -34.45
C GLU A 3 0.32 13.78 -34.78
N LYS A 4 0.15 13.46 -36.07
CA LYS A 4 0.09 12.06 -36.49
C LYS A 4 1.46 11.42 -36.29
N LEU A 5 1.54 10.50 -35.35
CA LEU A 5 2.72 9.66 -35.12
C LEU A 5 3.20 9.06 -36.45
N ASN A 6 4.48 9.14 -36.74
CA ASN A 6 5.07 8.48 -37.89
C ASN A 6 5.04 6.96 -37.74
N GLU A 7 5.23 6.22 -38.84
CA GLU A 7 5.11 4.77 -38.83
C GLU A 7 6.08 4.09 -37.85
N ARG A 8 7.30 4.59 -37.72
CA ARG A 8 8.29 4.07 -36.77
C ARG A 8 7.82 4.23 -35.32
N SER A 9 7.25 5.39 -34.97
CA SER A 9 6.70 5.63 -33.64
C SER A 9 5.54 4.71 -33.33
N ARG A 10 4.68 4.42 -34.31
CA ARG A 10 3.58 3.46 -34.15
C ARG A 10 4.09 2.05 -33.90
N GLN A 11 5.09 1.59 -34.65
CA GLN A 11 5.71 0.28 -34.49
C GLN A 11 6.35 0.14 -33.09
N ILE A 12 7.04 1.17 -32.60
CA ILE A 12 7.60 1.21 -31.24
C ILE A 12 6.49 1.09 -30.20
N LEU A 13 5.40 1.85 -30.35
CA LEU A 13 4.28 1.78 -29.42
C LEU A 13 3.60 0.41 -29.38
N VAL A 14 3.45 -0.23 -30.56
CA VAL A 14 2.91 -1.58 -30.65
C VAL A 14 3.81 -2.58 -29.92
N GLU A 15 5.13 -2.48 -30.10
CA GLU A 15 6.08 -3.37 -29.45
C GLU A 15 6.14 -3.14 -27.93
N ILE A 16 6.10 -1.87 -27.48
CA ILE A 16 6.02 -1.54 -26.04
C ILE A 16 4.74 -2.16 -25.45
N LYS A 17 3.58 -1.96 -26.08
CA LYS A 17 2.32 -2.54 -25.63
C LYS A 17 2.37 -4.06 -25.56
N ARG A 18 2.95 -4.70 -26.58
CA ARG A 18 3.10 -6.16 -26.62
C ARG A 18 3.97 -6.70 -25.47
N ARG A 19 5.09 -5.99 -25.14
CA ARG A 19 6.00 -6.37 -24.06
C ARG A 19 5.47 -6.03 -22.67
N SER A 20 4.64 -5.02 -22.56
CA SER A 20 4.07 -4.53 -21.30
C SER A 20 2.59 -4.91 -21.14
N SER A 21 2.08 -5.86 -21.93
CA SER A 21 0.71 -6.35 -21.77
C SER A 21 0.60 -7.18 -20.49
N THR A 22 0.27 -6.52 -19.41
CA THR A 22 -0.16 -7.13 -18.16
C THR A 22 -1.66 -6.98 -18.05
N THR A 23 -2.34 -7.97 -17.50
CA THR A 23 -3.75 -7.82 -17.13
C THR A 23 -3.77 -7.00 -15.84
N PRO A 24 -4.24 -5.75 -15.85
CA PRO A 24 -4.31 -4.96 -14.64
C PRO A 24 -5.42 -5.49 -13.73
N TYR A 25 -5.19 -5.45 -12.42
CA TYR A 25 -6.27 -5.57 -11.45
C TYR A 25 -6.98 -4.23 -11.34
N GLN A 26 -8.29 -4.27 -11.32
CA GLN A 26 -9.11 -3.10 -11.01
C GLN A 26 -9.45 -3.14 -9.52
N LEU A 27 -9.17 -2.05 -8.82
CA LEU A 27 -9.57 -1.89 -7.43
C LEU A 27 -10.87 -1.09 -7.37
N GLU A 28 -11.86 -1.63 -6.68
CA GLU A 28 -13.12 -0.95 -6.41
C GLU A 28 -13.11 -0.47 -4.95
N PHE A 29 -13.20 0.85 -4.76
CA PHE A 29 -13.17 1.47 -3.45
C PHE A 29 -14.56 1.61 -2.87
N ASP A 30 -14.71 1.22 -1.59
CA ASP A 30 -15.94 1.38 -0.83
C ASP A 30 -15.71 2.34 0.34
N THR A 31 -16.28 3.53 0.24
CA THR A 31 -16.15 4.60 1.24
C THR A 31 -17.19 4.54 2.34
N GLU A 32 -18.18 3.65 2.25
CA GLU A 32 -19.28 3.52 3.21
C GLU A 32 -18.96 2.49 4.29
N ILE A 33 -17.99 1.59 4.02
CA ILE A 33 -17.57 0.56 4.96
C ILE A 33 -16.41 1.10 5.81
N ALA A 34 -16.56 1.06 7.14
CA ALA A 34 -15.46 1.34 8.05
C ALA A 34 -14.46 0.17 8.03
N PRO A 35 -13.19 0.41 7.62
CA PRO A 35 -12.20 -0.65 7.51
C PRO A 35 -11.81 -1.23 8.85
N THR A 36 -11.67 -2.54 8.93
CA THR A 36 -11.02 -3.24 10.05
C THR A 36 -9.51 -3.33 9.84
N ILE A 37 -8.77 -3.85 10.82
CA ILE A 37 -7.34 -4.12 10.66
C ILE A 37 -7.06 -5.24 9.65
N PHE A 38 -8.05 -6.06 9.29
CA PHE A 38 -7.88 -7.21 8.40
C PHE A 38 -8.28 -6.94 6.94
N ASP A 39 -8.98 -5.84 6.66
CA ASP A 39 -9.45 -5.57 5.31
C ASP A 39 -8.33 -5.13 4.35
N SER A 40 -8.48 -5.45 3.07
CA SER A 40 -7.73 -4.78 2.01
C SER A 40 -8.17 -3.32 1.96
N LYS A 41 -7.21 -2.40 2.13
CA LYS A 41 -7.52 -0.97 2.30
C LYS A 41 -6.35 -0.07 1.99
N VAL A 42 -6.63 1.21 1.82
CA VAL A 42 -5.67 2.30 1.89
C VAL A 42 -5.76 2.97 3.25
N GLY A 43 -4.64 3.37 3.81
CA GLY A 43 -4.55 4.12 5.06
C GLY A 43 -5.12 3.44 6.30
N GLY A 44 -5.24 4.22 7.36
CA GLY A 44 -5.79 3.77 8.64
C GLY A 44 -4.85 2.87 9.45
N LEU A 45 -5.40 2.24 10.49
CA LEU A 45 -4.65 1.35 11.36
C LEU A 45 -4.37 0.02 10.64
N PRO A 46 -3.09 -0.41 10.50
CA PRO A 46 -2.74 -1.65 9.83
C PRO A 46 -3.09 -2.89 10.67
N TYR A 47 -3.11 -4.06 10.03
CA TYR A 47 -2.83 -5.29 10.75
C TYR A 47 -1.37 -5.31 11.18
N TRP A 48 -1.09 -5.70 12.42
CA TRP A 48 0.27 -5.97 12.86
C TRP A 48 0.29 -6.95 14.03
N ASP A 49 1.23 -7.89 13.99
CA ASP A 49 1.48 -8.81 15.10
C ASP A 49 2.28 -8.06 16.19
N PRO A 50 1.70 -7.85 17.41
CA PRO A 50 2.38 -7.09 18.47
C PRO A 50 3.72 -7.68 18.92
N ALA A 51 3.97 -8.97 18.64
CA ALA A 51 5.24 -9.63 18.94
C ALA A 51 6.37 -9.23 17.95
N LYS A 52 6.06 -8.55 16.86
CA LYS A 52 7.02 -8.15 15.83
C LYS A 52 7.35 -6.67 15.91
N THR A 53 8.58 -6.34 15.54
CA THR A 53 9.01 -4.94 15.45
C THR A 53 8.27 -4.24 14.31
N TYR A 54 7.61 -3.12 14.61
CA TYR A 54 6.90 -2.29 13.63
C TYR A 54 7.88 -1.53 12.73
N PRO A 55 7.57 -1.27 11.45
CA PRO A 55 8.41 -0.49 10.56
C PRO A 55 8.60 0.95 11.05
N THR A 56 9.85 1.38 11.10
CA THR A 56 10.22 2.76 11.44
C THR A 56 11.02 3.39 10.32
N ASP A 57 10.87 4.70 10.16
CA ASP A 57 11.65 5.52 9.25
C ASP A 57 13.10 5.73 9.75
N SER A 58 13.89 6.49 9.00
CA SER A 58 15.28 6.79 9.33
C SER A 58 15.46 7.62 10.61
N ASN A 59 14.40 8.23 11.11
CA ASN A 59 14.38 9.01 12.36
C ASN A 59 13.85 8.18 13.54
N GLY A 60 13.49 6.91 13.32
CA GLY A 60 12.93 6.02 14.33
C GLY A 60 11.45 6.24 14.63
N LYS A 61 10.74 7.00 13.80
CA LYS A 61 9.28 7.15 13.89
C LYS A 61 8.57 5.99 13.21
N ASN A 62 7.43 5.59 13.74
CA ASN A 62 6.57 4.61 13.10
C ASN A 62 6.10 5.11 11.73
N MET A 63 6.22 4.26 10.72
CA MET A 63 5.73 4.57 9.37
C MET A 63 4.20 4.51 9.30
N TYR A 64 3.61 5.19 8.31
CA TYR A 64 2.20 5.08 8.00
C TYR A 64 1.91 3.89 7.10
N LEU A 65 0.75 3.28 7.29
CA LEU A 65 0.21 2.37 6.30
C LEU A 65 -0.26 3.17 5.07
N LEU A 66 0.35 2.94 3.93
CA LEU A 66 -0.14 3.45 2.66
C LEU A 66 -1.28 2.57 2.14
N ALA A 67 -1.06 1.27 2.06
CA ALA A 67 -2.07 0.30 1.65
C ALA A 67 -1.74 -1.09 2.19
N GLN A 68 -2.75 -1.93 2.34
CA GLN A 68 -2.59 -3.37 2.57
C GLN A 68 -3.56 -4.17 1.72
N ILE A 69 -3.13 -5.37 1.33
CA ILE A 69 -3.90 -6.33 0.54
C ILE A 69 -3.96 -7.63 1.32
N ASN A 70 -5.15 -8.07 1.66
CA ASN A 70 -5.40 -9.35 2.32
C ASN A 70 -5.76 -10.42 1.27
N PHE A 71 -4.79 -11.22 0.87
CA PHE A 71 -4.98 -12.28 -0.12
C PHE A 71 -5.80 -13.49 0.39
N ASP A 72 -6.10 -13.56 1.68
CA ASP A 72 -7.04 -14.56 2.19
C ASP A 72 -8.49 -14.19 1.86
N GLN A 73 -8.80 -12.88 1.76
CA GLN A 73 -10.10 -12.33 1.39
C GLN A 73 -10.15 -12.01 -0.12
N ASP A 74 -9.19 -11.24 -0.62
CA ASP A 74 -9.16 -10.72 -1.98
C ASP A 74 -8.14 -11.51 -2.80
N LYS A 75 -8.64 -12.56 -3.48
CA LYS A 75 -7.79 -13.48 -4.23
C LYS A 75 -7.17 -12.81 -5.46
N ALA A 76 -5.88 -12.98 -5.62
CA ALA A 76 -5.15 -12.54 -6.79
C ALA A 76 -4.66 -13.73 -7.62
N GLU A 77 -4.36 -13.47 -8.88
CA GLU A 77 -3.73 -14.49 -9.76
C GLU A 77 -2.19 -14.39 -9.66
N SER A 78 -1.54 -15.51 -10.05
CA SER A 78 -0.08 -15.53 -10.20
C SER A 78 0.39 -14.35 -11.10
N PRO A 79 1.48 -13.65 -10.76
CA PRO A 79 2.53 -14.02 -9.78
C PRO A 79 2.32 -13.51 -8.35
N LEU A 80 1.18 -12.93 -8.01
CA LEU A 80 0.92 -12.43 -6.67
C LEU A 80 0.69 -13.58 -5.67
N PRO A 81 0.92 -13.34 -4.35
CA PRO A 81 0.63 -14.31 -3.31
C PRO A 81 -0.84 -14.75 -3.33
N GLN A 82 -1.10 -16.01 -2.94
CA GLN A 82 -2.45 -16.58 -2.91
C GLN A 82 -3.06 -16.57 -1.49
N SER A 83 -2.30 -16.13 -0.50
CA SER A 83 -2.71 -16.03 0.90
C SER A 83 -1.86 -14.98 1.61
N GLY A 84 -2.21 -14.68 2.87
CA GLY A 84 -1.47 -13.75 3.70
C GLY A 84 -1.77 -12.28 3.38
N MET A 85 -0.93 -11.39 3.90
CA MET A 85 -1.14 -9.95 3.78
C MET A 85 0.12 -9.23 3.29
N LEU A 86 -0.04 -8.43 2.25
CA LEU A 86 0.99 -7.55 1.72
C LEU A 86 0.70 -6.12 2.15
N GLN A 87 1.71 -5.45 2.71
CA GLN A 87 1.57 -4.10 3.24
C GLN A 87 2.64 -3.18 2.68
N PHE A 88 2.25 -1.93 2.46
CA PHE A 88 3.09 -0.85 1.99
C PHE A 88 3.09 0.26 3.03
N PHE A 89 4.28 0.64 3.51
CA PHE A 89 4.47 1.69 4.51
C PHE A 89 5.34 2.80 3.96
N VAL A 90 5.07 4.02 4.40
CA VAL A 90 5.85 5.23 4.08
C VAL A 90 6.15 6.01 5.34
N GLY A 91 7.29 6.70 5.35
CA GLY A 91 7.69 7.59 6.43
C GLY A 91 6.84 8.86 6.48
N ASP A 92 6.89 9.51 7.64
CA ASP A 92 6.25 10.80 7.90
C ASP A 92 7.20 11.93 7.48
N ASP A 93 7.40 12.09 6.18
CA ASP A 93 8.21 13.14 5.58
C ASP A 93 7.53 13.75 4.35
N ASP A 94 8.02 14.89 3.89
CA ASP A 94 7.48 15.63 2.74
C ASP A 94 7.65 14.89 1.40
N LEU A 95 8.44 13.83 1.37
CA LEU A 95 8.76 13.04 0.18
C LEU A 95 8.08 11.66 0.17
N TYR A 96 7.34 11.33 1.24
CA TYR A 96 6.65 10.04 1.39
C TYR A 96 7.56 8.82 1.16
N GLY A 97 8.77 8.90 1.74
CA GLY A 97 9.77 7.84 1.60
C GLY A 97 10.55 7.84 0.29
N LEU A 98 10.39 8.84 -0.56
CA LEU A 98 11.20 8.96 -1.78
C LEU A 98 12.66 9.30 -1.42
N ASP A 99 13.60 8.48 -1.91
CA ASP A 99 15.04 8.73 -1.85
C ASP A 99 15.59 8.88 -3.28
N TYR A 100 16.77 9.52 -3.42
CA TYR A 100 17.52 9.56 -4.69
C TYR A 100 17.85 8.16 -5.20
N ASP A 101 18.01 7.19 -4.32
CA ASP A 101 18.16 5.78 -4.65
C ASP A 101 16.87 5.02 -4.32
N PRO A 102 16.02 4.74 -5.30
CA PRO A 102 14.71 4.10 -5.08
C PRO A 102 14.81 2.65 -4.60
N THR A 103 16.01 2.06 -4.58
CA THR A 103 16.22 0.70 -4.09
C THR A 103 16.45 0.63 -2.57
N LYS A 104 16.71 1.78 -1.94
CA LYS A 104 16.92 1.86 -0.49
C LYS A 104 15.58 1.97 0.23
N GLN A 105 15.20 0.92 0.93
CA GLN A 105 14.03 0.90 1.81
C GLN A 105 14.31 1.62 3.15
N LYS A 106 14.64 2.90 3.07
CA LYS A 106 15.01 3.70 4.24
C LYS A 106 13.76 4.31 4.90
N ASP A 107 12.94 4.99 4.10
CA ASP A 107 11.75 5.71 4.55
C ASP A 107 10.48 5.19 3.86
N TRP A 108 10.55 4.02 3.27
CA TRP A 108 9.44 3.21 2.81
C TRP A 108 9.70 1.73 3.11
N ARG A 109 8.66 0.92 3.23
CA ARG A 109 8.78 -0.51 3.53
C ARG A 109 7.68 -1.30 2.86
N ILE A 110 8.03 -2.46 2.31
CA ILE A 110 7.06 -3.48 1.92
C ILE A 110 7.20 -4.64 2.88
N VAL A 111 6.09 -5.08 3.46
CA VAL A 111 6.05 -6.21 4.41
C VAL A 111 5.04 -7.23 3.91
N TYR A 112 5.43 -8.49 3.97
CA TYR A 112 4.55 -9.60 3.67
C TYR A 112 4.43 -10.53 4.87
N HIS A 113 3.18 -10.75 5.31
CA HIS A 113 2.82 -11.72 6.33
C HIS A 113 2.26 -12.95 5.64
N GLU A 114 3.02 -14.06 5.63
CA GLU A 114 2.56 -15.34 5.04
C GLU A 114 1.30 -15.88 5.71
N LYS A 115 1.15 -15.59 7.01
CA LYS A 115 0.01 -15.97 7.83
C LYS A 115 -0.49 -14.77 8.61
N ILE A 116 -1.80 -14.61 8.63
CA ILE A 116 -2.49 -13.59 9.41
C ILE A 116 -2.95 -14.25 10.70
N ASP A 117 -2.54 -13.70 11.84
CA ASP A 117 -3.07 -14.10 13.13
C ASP A 117 -4.39 -13.36 13.38
N THR A 118 -5.50 -14.07 13.18
CA THR A 118 -6.84 -13.50 13.34
C THR A 118 -7.24 -13.30 14.81
N SER A 119 -6.40 -13.71 15.76
CA SER A 119 -6.62 -13.45 17.20
C SER A 119 -6.15 -12.06 17.62
N VAL A 120 -5.33 -11.38 16.81
CA VAL A 120 -4.89 -10.01 17.06
C VAL A 120 -6.09 -9.08 17.05
N THR A 121 -6.19 -8.25 18.08
CA THR A 121 -7.29 -7.29 18.23
C THR A 121 -6.87 -5.87 17.80
N THR A 122 -7.86 -5.06 17.47
CA THR A 122 -7.64 -3.65 17.15
C THR A 122 -6.99 -2.90 18.32
N GLU A 123 -7.43 -3.20 19.55
CA GLU A 123 -6.92 -2.60 20.77
C GLU A 123 -5.45 -2.92 21.03
N GLU A 124 -5.01 -4.13 20.69
CA GLU A 124 -3.60 -4.52 20.80
C GLU A 124 -2.73 -3.72 19.82
N VAL A 125 -3.22 -3.53 18.60
CA VAL A 125 -2.50 -2.74 17.58
C VAL A 125 -2.51 -1.25 17.94
N GLU A 126 -3.61 -0.70 18.42
CA GLU A 126 -3.70 0.68 18.93
C GLU A 126 -2.75 0.94 20.09
N ALA A 127 -2.63 -0.04 21.02
CA ALA A 127 -1.72 0.07 22.16
C ALA A 127 -0.23 0.16 21.76
N MET A 128 0.13 -0.21 20.52
CA MET A 128 1.48 -0.04 20.00
C MET A 128 1.84 1.42 19.69
N GLY A 129 0.89 2.35 19.77
CA GLY A 129 1.10 3.76 19.49
C GLY A 129 1.41 4.03 18.01
N ILE A 130 0.83 3.24 17.11
CA ILE A 130 0.99 3.42 15.67
C ILE A 130 0.31 4.71 15.28
N HIS A 131 1.06 5.58 14.62
CA HIS A 131 0.55 6.86 14.15
C HIS A 131 -0.31 6.66 12.90
N VAL A 132 -1.52 7.23 12.92
CA VAL A 132 -2.42 7.34 11.76
C VAL A 132 -2.53 8.82 11.43
N PRO A 133 -2.26 9.24 10.19
CA PRO A 133 -2.39 10.64 9.82
C PRO A 133 -3.77 11.19 10.17
N PRO A 134 -3.88 12.37 10.81
CA PRO A 134 -5.16 12.95 11.14
C PRO A 134 -5.93 13.36 9.86
N ASP A 135 -7.24 13.20 9.90
CA ASP A 135 -8.14 13.69 8.84
C ASP A 135 -8.42 15.19 9.07
N ASN A 136 -7.45 16.05 8.77
CA ASN A 136 -7.61 17.49 8.82
C ASN A 136 -6.84 18.18 7.70
N GLU A 137 -7.22 19.43 7.38
CA GLU A 137 -6.64 20.22 6.30
C GLU A 137 -5.22 20.73 6.60
N GLU A 138 -4.76 20.63 7.86
CA GLU A 138 -3.44 21.13 8.28
C GLU A 138 -2.32 20.14 8.01
N VAL A 139 -2.65 18.86 7.87
CA VAL A 139 -1.69 17.80 7.60
C VAL A 139 -1.92 17.23 6.20
N TYR A 140 -1.01 17.53 5.30
CA TYR A 140 -1.03 16.90 3.99
C TYR A 140 -0.54 15.45 4.11
N SER A 141 -1.44 14.50 3.83
CA SER A 141 -1.10 13.08 3.74
C SER A 141 -1.78 12.48 2.51
N PRO A 142 -1.11 11.61 1.74
CA PRO A 142 -1.74 10.94 0.61
C PRO A 142 -2.84 9.97 1.04
N VAL A 143 -2.88 9.60 2.32
CA VAL A 143 -3.80 8.59 2.88
C VAL A 143 -4.38 9.04 4.23
N PHE A 144 -4.92 10.25 4.29
CA PHE A 144 -5.54 10.79 5.50
C PHE A 144 -6.89 10.13 5.85
N ARG A 145 -7.51 9.40 4.93
CA ARG A 145 -8.71 8.59 5.17
C ARG A 145 -8.46 7.14 4.87
N SER A 146 -9.00 6.27 5.70
CA SER A 146 -8.99 4.85 5.39
C SER A 146 -10.18 4.46 4.52
N CYS A 147 -9.96 3.60 3.54
CA CYS A 147 -10.96 3.14 2.62
C CYS A 147 -10.72 1.68 2.24
N VAL A 148 -11.74 0.85 2.33
CA VAL A 148 -11.70 -0.54 1.86
C VAL A 148 -11.65 -0.57 0.33
N PHE A 149 -10.94 -1.54 -0.24
CA PHE A 149 -11.04 -1.89 -1.66
C PHE A 149 -11.13 -3.41 -1.84
N ARG A 150 -11.63 -3.82 -3.01
CA ARG A 150 -11.73 -5.20 -3.44
C ARG A 150 -11.12 -5.37 -4.83
#